data_d6a0dd8d4eec27b736d3955ed289ac40
#
_entry.id   d6a0dd8d4eec27b736d3955ed289ac40
#
_cell.length_a   1.000
_cell.length_b   1.000
_cell.length_c   1.000
_cell.angle_alpha   90.00
_cell.angle_beta   90.00
_cell.angle_gamma   90.00
#
_symmetry.space_group_name_H-M   'P 1'
#
loop_
_entity.id
_entity.type
_entity.pdbx_description
1 polymer ?
#
loop_
_entity_poly.entity_id
_entity_poly.type
_entity_poly.pdbx_seq_one_letter_code
_entity_poly.pdbx_strand_id
1 'polypeptide(L)'
;KSFLEAVDPNLASKLIAPAQEATNKEIEETSGQSVGLHMTGGFYLASNKTWYDYLKRERSKARYMGLHQEFISPKEVAERHPLIDPKHYLAALWDDQDGDLDPSGATYAFAKSARVHGAQYFTHTPVTATTQKSDGSWDVTTPKGNINAEIIVNCGGLWAREVGHMQGINIPVQPMEHHYLLTEDIPEIAAAKDRLPCGIDYEANIYFRQERKGLLLGTYEQRGTPWKVGGTPWDFGHELLQPNLDQIADRLEFAFERIPALAETGIRQAINGPFTFGPDGNPMIGPVPGMTNYWCAVGVMAGFCQGGGVGLTMAEWMMDGEPSIDVWAMDVARFGNWASPDW
;
A
#
# COMPACT_ATOMS: atom_id res chain seq x y z
N LYS A 1 -7.31 10.23 -8.71
CA LYS A 1 -6.89 9.36 -9.84
C LYS A 1 -6.48 8.04 -9.22
N SER A 2 -7.02 6.90 -9.71
CA SER A 2 -6.55 5.61 -9.25
C SER A 2 -5.13 5.33 -9.76
N PHE A 3 -4.36 4.55 -9.04
CA PHE A 3 -3.03 4.07 -9.45
C PHE A 3 -3.05 3.50 -10.88
N LEU A 4 -4.13 2.81 -11.25
CA LEU A 4 -4.33 2.26 -12.59
C LEU A 4 -4.42 3.31 -13.71
N GLU A 5 -4.65 4.59 -13.41
CA GLU A 5 -4.65 5.67 -14.42
C GLU A 5 -3.24 6.14 -14.79
N ALA A 6 -2.26 5.81 -13.98
CA ALA A 6 -0.88 6.29 -14.10
C ALA A 6 0.10 5.24 -14.62
N VAL A 7 -0.32 3.99 -14.75
CA VAL A 7 0.56 2.87 -15.12
C VAL A 7 0.23 2.37 -16.51
N ASP A 8 1.26 2.02 -17.29
CA ASP A 8 1.09 1.28 -18.54
C ASP A 8 0.20 0.05 -18.26
N PRO A 9 -0.87 -0.13 -19.03
CA PRO A 9 -1.78 -1.26 -18.89
C PRO A 9 -1.10 -2.63 -18.92
N ASN A 10 0.00 -2.76 -19.66
CA ASN A 10 0.78 -4.01 -19.70
C ASN A 10 1.52 -4.30 -18.41
N LEU A 11 1.84 -3.27 -17.62
CA LEU A 11 2.46 -3.44 -16.30
C LEU A 11 1.48 -3.95 -15.27
N ALA A 12 0.32 -3.35 -15.20
CA ALA A 12 -0.68 -3.76 -14.23
C ALA A 12 -1.09 -5.23 -14.44
N SER A 13 -1.21 -5.69 -15.70
CA SER A 13 -1.49 -7.10 -16.01
C SER A 13 -0.38 -8.06 -15.59
N LYS A 14 0.87 -7.60 -15.58
CA LYS A 14 2.02 -8.41 -15.14
C LYS A 14 2.25 -8.36 -13.63
N LEU A 15 1.79 -7.30 -12.97
CA LEU A 15 2.09 -7.00 -11.57
C LEU A 15 0.92 -7.29 -10.62
N ILE A 16 -0.30 -7.42 -11.15
CA ILE A 16 -1.47 -7.48 -10.31
C ILE A 16 -1.98 -8.93 -10.23
N ALA A 17 -2.44 -9.70 -10.13
CA ALA A 17 -3.07 -10.92 -9.71
C ALA A 17 -2.32 -12.24 -10.04
N PRO A 18 -2.13 -12.69 -11.29
CA PRO A 18 -1.47 -14.00 -11.51
C PRO A 18 0.01 -13.96 -11.15
N ALA A 19 0.67 -12.80 -11.37
CA ALA A 19 2.04 -12.59 -10.95
C ALA A 19 2.17 -12.51 -9.42
N GLN A 20 1.18 -11.96 -8.73
CA GLN A 20 1.22 -11.81 -7.28
C GLN A 20 1.05 -13.15 -6.56
N GLU A 21 0.14 -14.02 -7.01
CA GLU A 21 -0.01 -15.35 -6.44
C GLU A 21 1.22 -16.22 -6.74
N ALA A 22 1.69 -16.25 -7.98
CA ALA A 22 2.89 -16.99 -8.36
C ALA A 22 4.14 -16.46 -7.63
N THR A 23 4.30 -15.14 -7.54
CA THR A 23 5.42 -14.50 -6.82
C THR A 23 5.34 -14.78 -5.32
N ASN A 24 4.17 -14.70 -4.71
CA ASN A 24 4.00 -14.99 -3.30
C ASN A 24 4.30 -16.46 -2.99
N LYS A 25 3.87 -17.38 -3.83
CA LYS A 25 4.17 -18.80 -3.69
C LYS A 25 5.68 -19.08 -3.83
N GLU A 26 6.32 -18.52 -4.83
CA GLU A 26 7.77 -18.62 -5.02
C GLU A 26 8.55 -18.04 -3.85
N ILE A 27 8.10 -16.90 -3.32
CA ILE A 27 8.70 -16.27 -2.14
C ILE A 27 8.52 -17.15 -0.90
N GLU A 28 7.34 -17.73 -0.68
CA GLU A 28 7.11 -18.68 0.43
C GLU A 28 8.00 -19.92 0.31
N GLU A 29 8.09 -20.52 -0.88
CA GLU A 29 8.94 -21.69 -1.16
C GLU A 29 10.42 -21.35 -0.93
N THR A 30 10.89 -20.21 -1.41
CA THR A 30 12.30 -19.79 -1.30
C THR A 30 12.66 -19.39 0.14
N SER A 31 11.78 -18.69 0.82
CA SER A 31 12.03 -18.12 2.16
C SER A 31 11.70 -19.06 3.30
N GLY A 32 10.83 -20.05 3.09
CA GLY A 32 10.21 -20.86 4.14
C GLY A 32 9.33 -20.03 5.10
N GLN A 33 8.85 -18.87 4.65
CA GLN A 33 8.03 -17.95 5.43
C GLN A 33 6.70 -17.73 4.75
N SER A 34 5.58 -18.00 5.45
CA SER A 34 4.28 -17.68 4.91
C SER A 34 4.05 -16.17 4.79
N VAL A 35 3.46 -15.76 3.69
CA VAL A 35 2.93 -14.40 3.47
C VAL A 35 1.50 -14.27 3.98
N GLY A 36 0.87 -15.37 4.39
CA GLY A 36 -0.50 -15.38 4.90
C GLY A 36 -1.52 -14.91 3.88
N LEU A 37 -1.32 -15.27 2.59
CA LEU A 37 -2.24 -14.88 1.52
C LEU A 37 -3.53 -15.69 1.59
N HIS A 38 -4.65 -14.98 1.56
CA HIS A 38 -5.99 -15.52 1.47
C HIS A 38 -6.70 -14.96 0.25
N MET A 39 -6.88 -15.76 -0.78
CA MET A 39 -7.60 -15.40 -2.01
C MET A 39 -9.11 -15.55 -1.76
N THR A 40 -9.69 -14.58 -1.11
CA THR A 40 -11.11 -14.61 -0.70
C THR A 40 -12.05 -14.00 -1.73
N GLY A 41 -11.48 -13.33 -2.73
CA GLY A 41 -12.19 -12.41 -3.60
C GLY A 41 -12.46 -11.07 -2.90
N GLY A 42 -12.84 -10.07 -3.71
CA GLY A 42 -13.10 -8.74 -3.24
C GLY A 42 -14.26 -8.04 -3.95
N PHE A 43 -14.89 -7.12 -3.24
CA PHE A 43 -15.99 -6.29 -3.75
C PHE A 43 -15.54 -4.84 -3.90
N TYR A 44 -15.87 -4.25 -5.04
CA TYR A 44 -15.88 -2.81 -5.24
C TYR A 44 -17.34 -2.38 -5.34
N LEU A 45 -17.86 -1.77 -4.28
CA LEU A 45 -19.28 -1.53 -4.09
C LEU A 45 -19.73 -0.20 -4.72
N ALA A 46 -20.80 -0.22 -5.49
CA ALA A 46 -21.41 0.94 -6.12
C ALA A 46 -22.77 1.23 -5.53
N SER A 47 -22.88 2.24 -4.69
CA SER A 47 -24.11 2.68 -4.04
C SER A 47 -24.99 3.56 -4.93
N ASN A 48 -24.42 4.22 -5.92
CA ASN A 48 -25.12 5.14 -6.82
C ASN A 48 -24.58 5.06 -8.25
N LYS A 49 -25.26 5.78 -9.17
CA LYS A 49 -24.89 5.77 -10.59
C LYS A 49 -23.48 6.28 -10.86
N THR A 50 -23.01 7.26 -10.12
CA THR A 50 -21.67 7.83 -10.30
C THR A 50 -20.60 6.77 -10.03
N TRP A 51 -20.71 6.05 -8.94
CA TRP A 51 -19.79 4.96 -8.60
C TRP A 51 -19.95 3.75 -9.53
N TYR A 52 -21.19 3.44 -9.95
CA TYR A 52 -21.40 2.40 -10.95
C TYR A 52 -20.72 2.72 -12.29
N ASP A 53 -20.84 3.95 -12.77
CA ASP A 53 -20.17 4.39 -14.01
C ASP A 53 -18.66 4.47 -13.85
N TYR A 54 -18.16 4.81 -12.66
CA TYR A 54 -16.74 4.71 -12.32
C TYR A 54 -16.25 3.27 -12.42
N LEU A 55 -16.93 2.32 -11.79
CA LEU A 55 -16.54 0.89 -11.81
C LEU A 55 -16.60 0.28 -13.22
N LYS A 56 -17.47 0.76 -14.09
CA LYS A 56 -17.44 0.35 -15.51
C LYS A 56 -16.12 0.72 -16.20
N ARG A 57 -15.59 1.89 -15.91
CA ARG A 57 -14.29 2.32 -16.44
C ARG A 57 -13.17 1.48 -15.86
N GLU A 58 -13.19 1.25 -14.55
CA GLU A 58 -12.19 0.41 -13.88
C GLU A 58 -12.19 -1.02 -14.45
N ARG A 59 -13.36 -1.62 -14.62
CA ARG A 59 -13.49 -2.92 -15.28
C ARG A 59 -12.94 -2.93 -16.71
N SER A 60 -13.15 -1.84 -17.46
CA SER A 60 -12.61 -1.75 -18.84
C SER A 60 -11.08 -1.70 -18.84
N LYS A 61 -10.48 -0.99 -17.89
CA LYS A 61 -9.04 -0.97 -17.69
C LYS A 61 -8.52 -2.34 -17.26
N ALA A 62 -9.16 -2.96 -16.26
CA ALA A 62 -8.81 -4.30 -15.78
C ALA A 62 -8.81 -5.32 -16.93
N ARG A 63 -9.85 -5.30 -17.78
CA ARG A 63 -9.92 -6.15 -18.98
C ARG A 63 -8.77 -5.91 -19.96
N TYR A 64 -8.43 -4.66 -20.21
CA TYR A 64 -7.30 -4.31 -21.06
C TYR A 64 -5.97 -4.85 -20.49
N MET A 65 -5.87 -4.92 -19.17
CA MET A 65 -4.72 -5.47 -18.45
C MET A 65 -4.77 -7.01 -18.29
N GLY A 66 -5.77 -7.68 -18.86
CA GLY A 66 -5.93 -9.12 -18.77
C GLY A 66 -6.55 -9.63 -17.46
N LEU A 67 -7.06 -8.73 -16.62
CA LEU A 67 -7.75 -9.09 -15.39
C LEU A 67 -9.23 -9.38 -15.65
N HIS A 68 -9.77 -10.36 -14.95
CA HIS A 68 -11.15 -10.76 -15.07
C HIS A 68 -11.95 -10.29 -13.87
N GLN A 69 -12.84 -9.33 -14.13
CA GLN A 69 -13.75 -8.80 -13.11
C GLN A 69 -15.19 -8.81 -13.66
N GLU A 70 -16.16 -9.08 -12.83
CA GLU A 70 -17.56 -9.14 -13.22
C GLU A 70 -18.46 -8.27 -12.34
N PHE A 71 -19.53 -7.69 -12.94
CA PHE A 71 -20.57 -7.07 -12.16
C PHE A 71 -21.52 -8.13 -11.60
N ILE A 72 -21.76 -8.03 -10.31
CA ILE A 72 -22.72 -8.85 -9.59
C ILE A 72 -23.82 -7.98 -8.99
N SER A 73 -24.98 -8.60 -8.77
CA SER A 73 -26.14 -7.94 -8.15
C SER A 73 -25.94 -7.75 -6.63
N PRO A 74 -26.66 -6.79 -6.01
CA PRO A 74 -26.67 -6.64 -4.56
C PRO A 74 -27.07 -7.91 -3.81
N LYS A 75 -27.95 -8.73 -4.40
CA LYS A 75 -28.34 -10.02 -3.83
C LYS A 75 -27.15 -10.98 -3.76
N GLU A 76 -26.38 -11.09 -4.84
CA GLU A 76 -25.16 -11.92 -4.89
C GLU A 76 -24.10 -11.41 -3.91
N VAL A 77 -23.99 -10.08 -3.70
CA VAL A 77 -23.12 -9.51 -2.65
C VAL A 77 -23.52 -10.04 -1.29
N ALA A 78 -24.81 -9.98 -0.93
CA ALA A 78 -25.32 -10.46 0.36
C ALA A 78 -25.18 -11.99 0.53
N GLU A 79 -25.27 -12.75 -0.56
CA GLU A 79 -25.05 -14.21 -0.54
C GLU A 79 -23.57 -14.54 -0.25
N ARG A 80 -22.61 -13.75 -0.78
CA ARG A 80 -21.17 -13.95 -0.56
C ARG A 80 -20.67 -13.33 0.74
N HIS A 81 -21.32 -12.25 1.21
CA HIS A 81 -20.93 -11.54 2.44
C HIS A 81 -22.18 -11.13 3.25
N PRO A 82 -22.63 -11.98 4.16
CA PRO A 82 -23.94 -11.83 4.82
C PRO A 82 -24.08 -10.62 5.74
N LEU A 83 -22.98 -9.94 6.06
CA LEU A 83 -23.01 -8.73 6.89
C LEU A 83 -23.34 -7.46 6.11
N ILE A 84 -23.21 -7.48 4.77
CA ILE A 84 -23.45 -6.32 3.92
C ILE A 84 -24.96 -6.16 3.67
N ASP A 85 -25.52 -4.98 3.97
CA ASP A 85 -26.91 -4.67 3.64
C ASP A 85 -27.06 -4.31 2.14
N PRO A 86 -27.65 -5.19 1.32
CA PRO A 86 -27.70 -5.01 -0.12
C PRO A 86 -28.56 -3.82 -0.58
N LYS A 87 -29.46 -3.29 0.26
CA LYS A 87 -30.36 -2.18 -0.10
C LYS A 87 -29.63 -0.88 -0.46
N HIS A 88 -28.40 -0.75 -0.03
CA HIS A 88 -27.58 0.46 -0.24
C HIS A 88 -26.83 0.47 -1.58
N TYR A 89 -26.90 -0.60 -2.37
CA TYR A 89 -26.07 -0.74 -3.56
C TYR A 89 -26.88 -0.97 -4.83
N LEU A 90 -26.36 -0.49 -5.95
CA LEU A 90 -26.87 -0.79 -7.29
C LEU A 90 -26.23 -2.05 -7.86
N ALA A 91 -24.95 -2.25 -7.58
CA ALA A 91 -24.14 -3.38 -8.04
C ALA A 91 -22.82 -3.41 -7.25
N ALA A 92 -22.06 -4.48 -7.41
CA ALA A 92 -20.64 -4.52 -7.09
C ALA A 92 -19.85 -5.01 -8.30
N LEU A 93 -18.61 -4.54 -8.41
CA LEU A 93 -17.62 -5.20 -9.26
C LEU A 93 -16.91 -6.23 -8.40
N TRP A 94 -16.99 -7.49 -8.79
CA TRP A 94 -16.38 -8.63 -8.12
C TRP A 94 -15.05 -8.97 -8.80
N ASP A 95 -14.02 -9.19 -7.97
CA ASP A 95 -12.73 -9.70 -8.37
C ASP A 95 -12.44 -10.98 -7.58
N ASP A 96 -12.35 -12.12 -8.24
CA ASP A 96 -12.07 -13.42 -7.63
C ASP A 96 -10.58 -13.63 -7.31
N GLN A 97 -9.72 -12.76 -7.82
CA GLN A 97 -8.28 -12.74 -7.59
C GLN A 97 -7.86 -11.76 -6.50
N ASP A 98 -8.80 -11.07 -5.88
CA ASP A 98 -8.54 -10.21 -4.73
C ASP A 98 -8.49 -11.02 -3.41
N GLY A 99 -7.95 -10.41 -2.38
CA GLY A 99 -7.83 -11.07 -1.08
C GLY A 99 -7.08 -10.23 -0.05
N ASP A 100 -6.59 -10.89 0.97
CA ASP A 100 -5.78 -10.26 2.01
C ASP A 100 -4.54 -11.09 2.35
N LEU A 101 -3.56 -10.46 2.96
CA LEU A 101 -2.32 -11.10 3.38
C LEU A 101 -1.86 -10.58 4.75
N ASP A 102 -0.89 -11.27 5.35
CA ASP A 102 -0.19 -10.79 6.55
C ASP A 102 0.95 -9.84 6.17
N PRO A 103 0.83 -8.52 6.47
CA PRO A 103 1.88 -7.55 6.16
C PRO A 103 3.26 -7.89 6.73
N SER A 104 3.30 -8.36 7.96
CA SER A 104 4.55 -8.75 8.61
C SER A 104 5.15 -10.01 7.99
N GLY A 105 4.31 -11.02 7.78
CA GLY A 105 4.70 -12.27 7.12
C GLY A 105 5.26 -12.01 5.73
N ALA A 106 4.58 -11.20 4.91
CA ALA A 106 5.05 -10.83 3.58
C ALA A 106 6.40 -10.08 3.62
N THR A 107 6.54 -9.10 4.50
CA THR A 107 7.81 -8.35 4.65
C THR A 107 8.97 -9.27 5.03
N TYR A 108 8.75 -10.18 5.98
CA TYR A 108 9.77 -11.15 6.38
C TYR A 108 10.07 -12.16 5.27
N ALA A 109 9.08 -12.59 4.50
CA ALA A 109 9.27 -13.52 3.39
C ALA A 109 10.15 -12.89 2.30
N PHE A 110 9.86 -11.65 1.88
CA PHE A 110 10.70 -10.91 0.94
C PHE A 110 12.14 -10.76 1.47
N ALA A 111 12.31 -10.35 2.74
CA ALA A 111 13.62 -10.19 3.33
C ALA A 111 14.42 -11.51 3.40
N LYS A 112 13.76 -12.63 3.77
CA LYS A 112 14.40 -13.94 3.80
C LYS A 112 14.74 -14.44 2.40
N SER A 113 13.84 -14.29 1.42
CA SER A 113 14.09 -14.66 0.03
C SER A 113 15.29 -13.89 -0.53
N ALA A 114 15.35 -12.58 -0.33
CA ALA A 114 16.50 -11.78 -0.75
C ALA A 114 17.82 -12.25 -0.10
N ARG A 115 17.80 -12.68 1.18
CA ARG A 115 18.99 -13.26 1.84
C ARG A 115 19.45 -14.56 1.19
N VAL A 116 18.54 -15.42 0.76
CA VAL A 116 18.88 -16.66 0.02
C VAL A 116 19.65 -16.31 -1.26
N HIS A 117 19.32 -15.19 -1.88
CA HIS A 117 20.01 -14.67 -3.07
C HIS A 117 21.22 -13.76 -2.76
N GLY A 118 21.70 -13.74 -1.53
CA GLY A 118 22.94 -13.06 -1.13
C GLY A 118 22.78 -11.64 -0.56
N ALA A 119 21.56 -11.11 -0.46
CA ALA A 119 21.35 -9.81 0.18
C ALA A 119 21.70 -9.86 1.69
N GLN A 120 22.31 -8.79 2.19
CA GLN A 120 22.64 -8.65 3.60
C GLN A 120 21.72 -7.63 4.27
N TYR A 121 21.21 -7.95 5.43
CA TYR A 121 20.34 -7.09 6.24
C TYR A 121 20.98 -6.78 7.59
N PHE A 122 21.12 -5.52 7.89
CA PHE A 122 21.68 -5.00 9.12
C PHE A 122 20.58 -4.30 9.94
N THR A 123 19.88 -5.06 10.73
CA THR A 123 18.86 -4.50 11.64
C THR A 123 19.51 -3.73 12.80
N HIS A 124 18.77 -2.79 13.39
CA HIS A 124 19.28 -1.90 14.44
C HIS A 124 20.59 -1.20 14.03
N THR A 125 20.61 -0.75 12.78
CA THR A 125 21.81 -0.14 12.18
C THR A 125 21.36 1.09 11.39
N PRO A 126 21.03 2.20 12.07
CA PRO A 126 20.59 3.40 11.41
C PRO A 126 21.71 3.97 10.54
N VAL A 127 21.36 4.41 9.34
CA VAL A 127 22.24 5.24 8.52
C VAL A 127 22.22 6.65 9.11
N THR A 128 23.38 7.17 9.47
CA THR A 128 23.51 8.49 10.09
C THR A 128 24.05 9.55 9.14
N ALA A 129 24.74 9.15 8.09
CA ALA A 129 25.17 10.04 7.00
C ALA A 129 25.45 9.23 5.74
N THR A 130 25.37 9.90 4.60
CA THR A 130 25.84 9.40 3.31
C THR A 130 26.74 10.47 2.69
N THR A 131 27.85 10.08 2.05
CA THR A 131 28.78 11.02 1.42
C THR A 131 29.16 10.49 0.05
N GLN A 132 28.90 11.28 -0.99
CA GLN A 132 29.33 10.92 -2.33
C GLN A 132 30.83 11.15 -2.50
N LYS A 133 31.52 10.20 -3.12
CA LYS A 133 32.94 10.29 -3.47
C LYS A 133 33.12 10.80 -4.89
N SER A 134 34.34 11.20 -5.20
CA SER A 134 34.72 11.74 -6.52
C SER A 134 34.55 10.74 -7.67
N ASP A 135 34.55 9.44 -7.37
CA ASP A 135 34.33 8.38 -8.36
C ASP A 135 32.84 8.06 -8.58
N GLY A 136 31.95 8.76 -7.87
CA GLY A 136 30.51 8.56 -7.94
C GLY A 136 29.97 7.49 -6.99
N SER A 137 30.83 6.77 -6.27
CA SER A 137 30.43 5.83 -5.21
C SER A 137 30.08 6.57 -3.92
N TRP A 138 29.62 5.85 -2.93
CA TRP A 138 29.09 6.38 -1.69
C TRP A 138 29.72 5.76 -0.45
N ASP A 139 30.03 6.58 0.54
CA ASP A 139 30.29 6.13 1.90
C ASP A 139 29.00 6.29 2.73
N VAL A 140 28.49 5.18 3.21
CA VAL A 140 27.32 5.12 4.09
C VAL A 140 27.80 4.91 5.53
N THR A 141 27.54 5.90 6.38
CA THR A 141 27.99 5.89 7.79
C THR A 141 26.92 5.31 8.68
N THR A 142 27.32 4.39 9.56
CA THR A 142 26.47 3.80 10.59
C THR A 142 27.21 3.71 11.93
N PRO A 143 26.54 3.58 13.07
CA PRO A 143 27.18 3.37 14.36
C PRO A 143 27.98 2.07 14.44
N LYS A 144 27.78 1.13 13.51
CA LYS A 144 28.49 -0.16 13.46
C LYS A 144 29.63 -0.22 12.46
N GLY A 145 29.91 0.90 11.77
CA GLY A 145 30.95 1.02 10.76
C GLY A 145 30.42 1.61 9.46
N ASN A 146 31.31 1.85 8.52
CA ASN A 146 31.00 2.43 7.23
C ASN A 146 30.87 1.35 6.15
N ILE A 147 29.96 1.58 5.21
CA ILE A 147 29.77 0.75 4.03
C ILE A 147 30.10 1.58 2.82
N ASN A 148 30.94 1.04 1.94
CA ASN A 148 31.15 1.62 0.62
C ASN A 148 30.16 0.97 -0.35
N ALA A 149 29.37 1.80 -1.05
CA ALA A 149 28.36 1.37 -1.99
C ALA A 149 28.51 2.07 -3.33
N GLU A 150 28.31 1.34 -4.42
CA GLU A 150 28.28 1.95 -5.76
C GLU A 150 27.02 2.78 -5.94
N ILE A 151 25.90 2.31 -5.44
CA ILE A 151 24.57 2.92 -5.60
C ILE A 151 23.87 2.98 -4.23
N ILE A 152 23.14 4.05 -3.98
CA ILE A 152 22.19 4.16 -2.87
C ILE A 152 20.78 4.13 -3.42
N VAL A 153 19.92 3.35 -2.80
CA VAL A 153 18.46 3.38 -3.02
C VAL A 153 17.77 3.80 -1.73
N ASN A 154 17.17 4.97 -1.74
CA ASN A 154 16.36 5.42 -0.61
C ASN A 154 15.01 4.72 -0.62
N CYS A 155 14.86 3.74 0.27
CA CYS A 155 13.60 3.06 0.56
C CYS A 155 13.11 3.42 1.97
N GLY A 156 13.36 4.64 2.43
CA GLY A 156 13.17 5.09 3.81
C GLY A 156 11.72 5.18 4.29
N GLY A 157 10.73 4.95 3.41
CA GLY A 157 9.32 4.95 3.77
C GLY A 157 8.92 6.21 4.52
N LEU A 158 8.56 6.08 5.80
CA LEU A 158 8.19 7.19 6.67
C LEU A 158 9.32 8.23 6.84
N TRP A 159 10.58 7.79 6.77
CA TRP A 159 11.79 8.64 6.88
C TRP A 159 12.44 8.99 5.53
N ALA A 160 11.75 8.74 4.42
CA ALA A 160 12.31 8.95 3.08
C ALA A 160 12.79 10.38 2.87
N ARG A 161 12.05 11.37 3.37
CA ARG A 161 12.40 12.79 3.31
C ARG A 161 13.66 13.09 4.11
N GLU A 162 13.76 12.57 5.31
CA GLU A 162 14.88 12.76 6.24
C GLU A 162 16.18 12.12 5.66
N VAL A 163 16.05 10.95 5.05
CA VAL A 163 17.17 10.29 4.34
C VAL A 163 17.57 11.13 3.12
N GLY A 164 16.63 11.68 2.36
CA GLY A 164 16.89 12.57 1.25
C GLY A 164 17.62 13.85 1.70
N HIS A 165 17.23 14.43 2.82
CA HIS A 165 17.86 15.63 3.39
C HIS A 165 19.33 15.44 3.75
N MET A 166 19.82 14.21 3.99
CA MET A 166 21.25 13.95 4.17
C MET A 166 22.08 14.40 2.95
N GLN A 167 21.43 14.48 1.78
CA GLN A 167 22.05 14.91 0.51
C GLN A 167 21.45 16.22 -0.04
N GLY A 168 20.69 16.94 0.75
CA GLY A 168 19.99 18.16 0.31
C GLY A 168 18.86 17.90 -0.69
N ILE A 169 18.35 16.65 -0.78
CA ILE A 169 17.25 16.28 -1.65
C ILE A 169 15.94 16.45 -0.89
N ASN A 170 15.01 17.22 -1.47
CA ASN A 170 13.65 17.33 -0.96
C ASN A 170 12.74 16.30 -1.64
N ILE A 171 12.44 15.22 -0.93
CA ILE A 171 11.48 14.22 -1.40
C ILE A 171 10.10 14.65 -0.92
N PRO A 172 9.14 14.90 -1.83
CA PRO A 172 7.84 15.44 -1.46
C PRO A 172 6.90 14.34 -0.91
N VAL A 173 7.23 13.80 0.24
CA VAL A 173 6.37 12.89 0.99
C VAL A 173 5.91 13.54 2.28
N GLN A 174 4.64 13.33 2.61
CA GLN A 174 4.05 13.80 3.86
C GLN A 174 3.31 12.65 4.55
N PRO A 175 3.73 12.27 5.76
CA PRO A 175 2.96 11.35 6.58
C PRO A 175 1.64 11.98 7.03
N MET A 176 0.55 11.22 6.89
CA MET A 176 -0.79 11.60 7.32
C MET A 176 -1.29 10.60 8.34
N GLU A 177 -2.09 11.03 9.29
CA GLU A 177 -2.79 10.11 10.19
C GLU A 177 -3.80 9.27 9.41
N HIS A 178 -3.87 7.98 9.72
CA HIS A 178 -4.79 7.06 9.07
C HIS A 178 -5.31 6.02 10.05
N HIS A 179 -6.64 5.84 10.06
CA HIS A 179 -7.32 5.03 11.06
C HIS A 179 -7.90 3.75 10.48
N TYR A 180 -7.86 2.69 11.30
CA TYR A 180 -8.73 1.54 11.14
C TYR A 180 -9.14 0.97 12.50
N LEU A 181 -10.23 0.24 12.51
CA LEU A 181 -10.79 -0.40 13.69
C LEU A 181 -10.72 -1.91 13.58
N LEU A 182 -10.44 -2.57 14.68
CA LEU A 182 -10.65 -4.00 14.86
C LEU A 182 -11.87 -4.20 15.76
N THR A 183 -12.84 -4.97 15.30
CA THR A 183 -14.05 -5.26 16.08
C THR A 183 -13.82 -6.40 17.06
N GLU A 184 -14.70 -6.53 18.02
CA GLU A 184 -14.92 -7.79 18.73
C GLU A 184 -15.45 -8.87 17.79
N ASP A 185 -15.61 -10.09 18.29
CA ASP A 185 -16.10 -11.21 17.51
C ASP A 185 -17.54 -10.96 17.04
N ILE A 186 -17.80 -11.23 15.77
CA ILE A 186 -19.13 -11.14 15.13
C ILE A 186 -19.65 -12.57 14.96
N PRO A 187 -20.83 -12.90 15.51
CA PRO A 187 -21.35 -14.27 15.51
C PRO A 187 -21.43 -14.90 14.11
N GLU A 188 -21.84 -14.13 13.11
CA GLU A 188 -21.96 -14.57 11.72
C GLU A 188 -20.60 -14.96 11.13
N ILE A 189 -19.56 -14.19 11.42
CA ILE A 189 -18.17 -14.51 11.01
C ILE A 189 -17.68 -15.74 11.77
N ALA A 190 -17.96 -15.81 13.07
CA ALA A 190 -17.53 -16.93 13.89
C ALA A 190 -18.18 -18.27 13.46
N ALA A 191 -19.36 -18.20 12.85
CA ALA A 191 -20.12 -19.35 12.33
C ALA A 191 -19.81 -19.65 10.85
N ALA A 192 -19.16 -18.75 10.13
CA ALA A 192 -18.82 -18.95 8.73
C ALA A 192 -17.83 -20.10 8.56
N LYS A 193 -18.03 -20.91 7.52
CA LYS A 193 -17.12 -22.02 7.18
C LYS A 193 -15.88 -21.52 6.47
N ASP A 194 -16.07 -20.57 5.59
CA ASP A 194 -15.04 -19.98 4.75
C ASP A 194 -14.79 -18.54 5.18
N ARG A 195 -13.59 -18.04 4.88
CA ARG A 195 -13.23 -16.65 5.10
C ARG A 195 -14.05 -15.76 4.19
N LEU A 196 -14.60 -14.67 4.73
CA LEU A 196 -15.42 -13.73 3.98
C LEU A 196 -14.56 -12.88 3.04
N PRO A 197 -15.10 -12.49 1.87
CA PRO A 197 -14.43 -11.58 0.95
C PRO A 197 -14.13 -10.21 1.59
N CYS A 198 -13.10 -9.54 1.08
CA CYS A 198 -12.84 -8.14 1.41
C CYS A 198 -13.73 -7.21 0.58
N GLY A 199 -13.80 -5.93 0.95
CA GLY A 199 -14.58 -4.97 0.19
C GLY A 199 -14.18 -3.52 0.39
N ILE A 200 -14.50 -2.71 -0.63
CA ILE A 200 -14.34 -1.25 -0.63
C ILE A 200 -15.67 -0.61 -1.00
N ASP A 201 -16.15 0.30 -0.17
CA ASP A 201 -17.27 1.19 -0.48
C ASP A 201 -16.74 2.59 -0.75
N TYR A 202 -16.79 3.01 -2.00
CA TYR A 202 -16.25 4.30 -2.44
C TYR A 202 -17.06 5.50 -1.95
N GLU A 203 -18.38 5.37 -1.78
CA GLU A 203 -19.21 6.46 -1.26
C GLU A 203 -18.98 6.65 0.23
N ALA A 204 -18.97 5.55 0.97
CA ALA A 204 -18.70 5.57 2.40
C ALA A 204 -17.23 5.86 2.71
N ASN A 205 -16.34 5.73 1.73
CA ASN A 205 -14.89 5.80 1.90
C ASN A 205 -14.39 4.85 3.01
N ILE A 206 -14.85 3.61 2.94
CA ILE A 206 -14.44 2.54 3.86
C ILE A 206 -13.94 1.34 3.09
N TYR A 207 -13.08 0.58 3.75
CA TYR A 207 -12.69 -0.75 3.33
C TYR A 207 -12.81 -1.70 4.51
N PHE A 208 -13.04 -2.97 4.23
CA PHE A 208 -13.19 -3.97 5.27
C PHE A 208 -12.69 -5.33 4.81
N ARG A 209 -12.25 -6.11 5.77
CA ARG A 209 -11.91 -7.51 5.61
C ARG A 209 -12.16 -8.27 6.90
N GLN A 210 -12.29 -9.56 6.81
CA GLN A 210 -12.32 -10.40 8.00
C GLN A 210 -10.98 -10.35 8.73
N GLU A 211 -11.02 -10.14 10.04
CA GLU A 211 -9.87 -10.25 10.94
C GLU A 211 -10.22 -11.21 12.09
N ARG A 212 -9.64 -12.42 12.06
CA ARG A 212 -10.00 -13.50 12.98
C ARG A 212 -11.52 -13.80 12.89
N LYS A 213 -12.27 -13.57 13.98
CA LYS A 213 -13.73 -13.74 14.06
C LYS A 213 -14.49 -12.41 14.03
N GLY A 214 -13.84 -11.32 13.76
CA GLY A 214 -14.40 -9.98 13.61
C GLY A 214 -14.03 -9.37 12.27
N LEU A 215 -14.19 -8.05 12.16
CA LEU A 215 -13.80 -7.27 11.00
C LEU A 215 -12.66 -6.30 11.34
N LEU A 216 -11.77 -6.11 10.38
CA LEU A 216 -11.01 -4.90 10.24
C LEU A 216 -11.83 -3.96 9.37
N LEU A 217 -12.14 -2.77 9.89
CA LEU A 217 -12.81 -1.68 9.21
C LEU A 217 -11.84 -0.51 9.08
N GLY A 218 -11.41 -0.19 7.88
CA GLY A 218 -10.60 0.99 7.62
C GLY A 218 -11.43 2.13 7.03
N THR A 219 -10.96 3.34 7.25
CA THR A 219 -11.61 4.56 6.77
C THR A 219 -10.63 5.37 5.94
N TYR A 220 -11.12 6.02 4.89
CA TYR A 220 -10.34 7.03 4.19
C TYR A 220 -10.85 8.41 4.62
N GLU A 221 -10.04 9.08 5.42
CA GLU A 221 -10.34 10.40 5.96
C GLU A 221 -10.41 11.43 4.83
N GLN A 222 -11.53 12.15 4.71
CA GLN A 222 -11.68 13.22 3.71
C GLN A 222 -10.87 14.46 4.07
N ARG A 223 -10.56 14.64 5.33
CA ARG A 223 -9.71 15.71 5.87
C ARG A 223 -8.55 15.06 6.61
N GLY A 224 -7.54 14.65 5.85
CA GLY A 224 -6.35 14.05 6.43
C GLY A 224 -5.64 15.03 7.37
N THR A 225 -5.15 14.52 8.49
CA THR A 225 -4.33 15.28 9.44
C THR A 225 -2.86 15.01 9.13
N PRO A 226 -2.08 16.03 8.71
CA PRO A 226 -0.64 15.87 8.51
C PRO A 226 0.05 15.56 9.84
N TRP A 227 0.89 14.54 9.84
CA TRP A 227 1.68 14.18 11.00
C TRP A 227 3.14 14.58 10.81
N LYS A 228 3.73 15.23 11.82
CA LYS A 228 5.16 15.62 11.82
C LYS A 228 5.60 16.34 10.56
N VAL A 229 4.91 17.42 10.20
CA VAL A 229 5.22 18.24 9.01
C VAL A 229 6.69 18.71 8.99
N GLY A 230 7.24 19.01 10.17
CA GLY A 230 8.64 19.43 10.32
C GLY A 230 9.68 18.32 10.23
N GLY A 231 9.28 17.08 10.07
CA GLY A 231 10.18 15.92 9.94
C GLY A 231 9.80 14.75 10.85
N THR A 232 9.98 13.54 10.36
CA THR A 232 9.77 12.31 11.13
C THR A 232 10.90 12.12 12.13
N PRO A 233 10.62 11.99 13.45
CA PRO A 233 11.66 11.74 14.43
C PRO A 233 12.38 10.41 14.17
N TRP A 234 13.71 10.39 14.29
CA TRP A 234 14.51 9.18 14.07
C TRP A 234 14.27 8.08 15.11
N ASP A 235 13.79 8.43 16.29
CA ASP A 235 13.46 7.54 17.39
C ASP A 235 12.00 7.05 17.36
N PHE A 236 11.17 7.56 16.45
CA PHE A 236 9.84 7.00 16.22
C PHE A 236 9.98 5.56 15.71
N GLY A 237 9.31 4.62 16.33
CA GLY A 237 9.51 3.19 16.05
C GLY A 237 8.21 2.40 16.03
N HIS A 238 8.10 1.36 16.85
CA HIS A 238 6.92 0.52 16.98
C HIS A 238 5.80 1.19 17.78
N GLU A 239 5.44 2.39 17.39
CA GLU A 239 4.48 3.24 18.08
C GLU A 239 3.25 3.46 17.21
N LEU A 240 2.11 3.56 17.87
CA LEU A 240 0.85 4.00 17.25
C LEU A 240 0.52 5.40 17.77
N LEU A 241 -0.17 6.16 16.95
CA LEU A 241 -0.69 7.46 17.33
C LEU A 241 -1.95 7.28 18.18
N GLN A 242 -2.31 8.32 18.93
CA GLN A 242 -3.58 8.31 19.65
C GLN A 242 -4.74 8.30 18.64
N PRO A 243 -5.69 7.38 18.75
CA PRO A 243 -6.86 7.37 17.88
C PRO A 243 -7.71 8.63 18.08
N ASN A 244 -8.16 9.21 16.98
CA ASN A 244 -9.11 10.31 16.96
C ASN A 244 -10.38 9.86 16.23
N LEU A 245 -11.33 9.29 16.97
CA LEU A 245 -12.56 8.76 16.39
C LEU A 245 -13.49 9.87 15.85
N ASP A 246 -13.38 11.10 16.37
CA ASP A 246 -14.16 12.24 15.86
C ASP A 246 -13.78 12.56 14.39
N GLN A 247 -12.53 12.30 14.01
CA GLN A 247 -12.04 12.51 12.64
C GLN A 247 -12.70 11.56 11.63
N ILE A 248 -13.13 10.39 12.07
CA ILE A 248 -13.70 9.35 11.23
C ILE A 248 -15.18 9.07 11.54
N ALA A 249 -15.80 9.85 12.40
CA ALA A 249 -17.16 9.61 12.88
C ALA A 249 -18.19 9.49 11.74
N ASP A 250 -18.10 10.39 10.76
CA ASP A 250 -18.95 10.37 9.58
C ASP A 250 -18.77 9.09 8.72
N ARG A 251 -17.57 8.53 8.70
CA ARG A 251 -17.29 7.26 8.01
C ARG A 251 -17.85 6.07 8.79
N LEU A 252 -17.80 6.14 10.12
CA LEU A 252 -18.39 5.12 10.98
C LEU A 252 -19.92 5.10 10.88
N GLU A 253 -20.57 6.25 10.76
CA GLU A 253 -22.01 6.33 10.52
C GLU A 253 -22.39 5.58 9.23
N PHE A 254 -21.69 5.85 8.12
CA PHE A 254 -21.87 5.08 6.89
C PHE A 254 -21.61 3.57 7.08
N ALA A 255 -20.53 3.22 7.79
CA ALA A 255 -20.21 1.82 8.03
C ALA A 255 -21.33 1.09 8.78
N PHE A 256 -21.93 1.72 9.78
CA PHE A 256 -23.07 1.14 10.54
C PHE A 256 -24.33 0.96 9.68
N GLU A 257 -24.57 1.86 8.72
CA GLU A 257 -25.65 1.71 7.76
C GLU A 257 -25.39 0.55 6.76
N ARG A 258 -24.14 0.42 6.30
CA ARG A 258 -23.76 -0.56 5.26
C ARG A 258 -23.55 -1.97 5.82
N ILE A 259 -23.09 -2.06 7.06
CA ILE A 259 -22.80 -3.30 7.80
C ILE A 259 -23.44 -3.18 9.19
N PRO A 260 -24.76 -3.44 9.30
CA PRO A 260 -25.51 -3.19 10.54
C PRO A 260 -24.95 -3.91 11.78
N ALA A 261 -24.34 -5.08 11.61
CA ALA A 261 -23.69 -5.79 12.71
C ALA A 261 -22.63 -4.96 13.45
N LEU A 262 -22.01 -3.98 12.79
CA LEU A 262 -21.04 -3.10 13.42
C LEU A 262 -21.65 -2.20 14.50
N ALA A 263 -22.91 -1.83 14.39
CA ALA A 263 -23.60 -0.99 15.37
C ALA A 263 -23.82 -1.72 16.72
N GLU A 264 -23.81 -3.05 16.69
CA GLU A 264 -24.00 -3.91 17.87
C GLU A 264 -22.71 -4.56 18.36
N THR A 265 -21.60 -4.36 17.62
CA THR A 265 -20.31 -4.99 17.90
C THR A 265 -19.36 -4.01 18.59
N GLY A 266 -18.71 -4.45 19.66
CA GLY A 266 -17.68 -3.66 20.33
C GLY A 266 -16.44 -3.43 19.47
N ILE A 267 -15.73 -2.34 19.75
CA ILE A 267 -14.41 -2.06 19.17
C ILE A 267 -13.35 -2.68 20.08
N ARG A 268 -12.63 -3.67 19.59
CA ARG A 268 -11.49 -4.27 20.31
C ARG A 268 -10.29 -3.33 20.34
N GLN A 269 -10.02 -2.68 19.21
CA GLN A 269 -8.90 -1.77 19.08
C GLN A 269 -9.16 -0.74 17.98
N ALA A 270 -8.86 0.52 18.28
CA ALA A 270 -8.72 1.57 17.29
C ALA A 270 -7.24 1.80 17.03
N ILE A 271 -6.85 1.86 15.78
CA ILE A 271 -5.47 2.05 15.34
C ILE A 271 -5.39 3.36 14.58
N ASN A 272 -4.41 4.18 14.93
CA ASN A 272 -4.02 5.36 14.18
C ASN A 272 -2.51 5.26 13.92
N GLY A 273 -2.10 5.37 12.67
CA GLY A 273 -0.71 5.29 12.27
C GLY A 273 -0.36 6.31 11.19
N PRO A 274 0.91 6.71 11.11
CA PRO A 274 1.34 7.60 10.03
C PRO A 274 1.43 6.83 8.71
N PHE A 275 0.70 7.32 7.73
CA PHE A 275 0.64 6.75 6.38
C PHE A 275 1.25 7.75 5.39
N THR A 276 2.27 7.35 4.63
CA THR A 276 3.06 8.26 3.81
C THR A 276 2.43 8.48 2.45
N PHE A 277 2.19 9.74 2.10
CA PHE A 277 1.63 10.14 0.81
C PHE A 277 2.64 10.96 0.01
N GLY A 278 2.73 10.69 -1.31
CA GLY A 278 3.23 11.64 -2.30
C GLY A 278 2.11 12.62 -2.73
N PRO A 279 2.44 13.76 -3.36
CA PRO A 279 1.46 14.80 -3.72
C PRO A 279 0.35 14.32 -4.66
N ASP A 280 0.63 13.35 -5.51
CA ASP A 280 -0.29 12.77 -6.49
C ASP A 280 -0.77 11.35 -6.14
N GLY A 281 -0.34 10.84 -4.98
CA GLY A 281 -0.67 9.48 -4.54
C GLY A 281 0.06 8.36 -5.27
N ASN A 282 0.95 8.67 -6.21
CA ASN A 282 1.76 7.66 -6.90
C ASN A 282 3.11 7.47 -6.21
N PRO A 283 3.72 6.28 -6.31
CA PRO A 283 5.10 6.07 -5.92
C PRO A 283 6.07 7.04 -6.59
N MET A 284 7.20 7.26 -5.97
CA MET A 284 8.33 7.97 -6.55
C MET A 284 9.50 6.99 -6.63
N ILE A 285 9.82 6.56 -7.85
CA ILE A 285 10.86 5.58 -8.13
C ILE A 285 11.84 6.10 -9.17
N GLY A 286 13.03 5.55 -9.20
CA GLY A 286 14.03 5.86 -10.22
C GLY A 286 15.20 6.70 -9.72
N PRO A 287 16.11 7.10 -10.64
CA PRO A 287 17.28 7.91 -10.32
C PRO A 287 16.88 9.34 -9.99
N VAL A 288 17.45 9.90 -8.92
CA VAL A 288 17.17 11.28 -8.52
C VAL A 288 17.92 12.25 -9.44
N PRO A 289 17.23 13.20 -10.10
CA PRO A 289 17.85 14.15 -11.00
C PRO A 289 18.99 14.95 -10.33
N GLY A 290 20.10 15.07 -11.02
CA GLY A 290 21.28 15.81 -10.52
C GLY A 290 22.14 15.04 -9.51
N MET A 291 21.78 13.82 -9.16
CA MET A 291 22.55 12.97 -8.24
C MET A 291 23.10 11.74 -8.99
N THR A 292 24.39 11.49 -8.86
CA THR A 292 25.00 10.29 -9.44
C THR A 292 24.78 9.10 -8.52
N ASN A 293 24.24 8.01 -9.06
CA ASN A 293 24.05 6.75 -8.34
C ASN A 293 23.22 6.88 -7.05
N TYR A 294 22.27 7.82 -7.02
CA TYR A 294 21.29 7.95 -5.95
C TYR A 294 19.88 7.73 -6.50
N TRP A 295 19.18 6.78 -5.96
CA TRP A 295 17.88 6.33 -6.42
C TRP A 295 16.83 6.42 -5.31
N CYS A 296 15.57 6.46 -5.68
CA CYS A 296 14.45 6.43 -4.75
C CYS A 296 13.46 5.31 -5.09
N ALA A 297 12.89 4.72 -4.06
CA ALA A 297 11.69 3.87 -4.11
C ALA A 297 10.83 4.20 -2.89
N VAL A 298 10.10 5.31 -2.96
CA VAL A 298 9.40 5.93 -1.82
C VAL A 298 7.96 6.30 -2.18
N GLY A 299 7.14 6.57 -1.17
CA GLY A 299 5.74 6.91 -1.37
C GLY A 299 4.92 5.75 -1.96
N VAL A 300 5.37 4.52 -1.76
CA VAL A 300 4.67 3.30 -2.20
C VAL A 300 3.51 3.04 -1.25
N MET A 301 2.43 3.80 -1.45
CA MET A 301 1.29 3.88 -0.54
C MET A 301 0.56 2.53 -0.42
N ALA A 302 0.22 1.90 -1.54
CA ALA A 302 -0.37 0.56 -1.57
C ALA A 302 0.73 -0.51 -1.52
N GLY A 303 1.53 -0.53 -0.46
CA GLY A 303 2.81 -1.22 -0.35
C GLY A 303 2.80 -2.67 -0.82
N PHE A 304 1.85 -3.48 -0.38
CA PHE A 304 1.81 -4.91 -0.74
C PHE A 304 1.26 -5.17 -2.14
N CYS A 305 0.41 -4.28 -2.66
CA CYS A 305 -0.06 -4.35 -4.04
C CYS A 305 0.99 -3.87 -5.05
N GLN A 306 1.90 -3.01 -4.64
CA GLN A 306 2.85 -2.33 -5.52
C GLN A 306 4.31 -2.76 -5.31
N GLY A 307 4.66 -3.22 -4.10
CA GLY A 307 6.05 -3.40 -3.68
C GLY A 307 6.83 -4.40 -4.54
N GLY A 308 6.21 -5.50 -4.93
CA GLY A 308 6.82 -6.48 -5.83
C GLY A 308 7.15 -5.90 -7.20
N GLY A 309 6.18 -5.17 -7.78
CA GLY A 309 6.36 -4.49 -9.06
C GLY A 309 7.38 -3.37 -9.02
N VAL A 310 7.35 -2.56 -7.96
CA VAL A 310 8.38 -1.52 -7.74
C VAL A 310 9.77 -2.15 -7.65
N GLY A 311 9.91 -3.25 -6.89
CA GLY A 311 11.19 -3.94 -6.76
C GLY A 311 11.72 -4.47 -8.09
N LEU A 312 10.86 -5.13 -8.87
CA LEU A 312 11.22 -5.65 -10.20
C LEU A 312 11.64 -4.52 -11.15
N THR A 313 10.79 -3.49 -11.27
CA THR A 313 11.06 -2.33 -12.12
C THR A 313 12.37 -1.62 -11.76
N MET A 314 12.62 -1.44 -10.46
CA MET A 314 13.88 -0.83 -10.00
C MET A 314 15.08 -1.69 -10.35
N ALA A 315 14.98 -3.02 -10.18
CA ALA A 315 16.07 -3.93 -10.52
C ALA A 315 16.39 -3.90 -12.02
N GLU A 316 15.38 -3.99 -12.89
CA GLU A 316 15.53 -3.88 -14.35
C GLU A 316 16.17 -2.52 -14.71
N TRP A 317 15.64 -1.43 -14.20
CA TRP A 317 16.14 -0.10 -14.51
C TRP A 317 17.61 0.11 -14.08
N MET A 318 17.97 -0.42 -12.91
CA MET A 318 19.35 -0.33 -12.42
C MET A 318 20.32 -1.23 -13.18
N MET A 319 19.88 -2.41 -13.63
CA MET A 319 20.74 -3.39 -14.31
C MET A 319 20.84 -3.14 -15.81
N ASP A 320 19.72 -2.78 -16.45
CA ASP A 320 19.61 -2.69 -17.91
C ASP A 320 19.64 -1.23 -18.41
N GLY A 321 19.56 -0.25 -17.49
CA GLY A 321 19.58 1.17 -17.78
C GLY A 321 18.21 1.79 -18.10
N GLU A 322 17.18 0.95 -18.27
CA GLU A 322 15.79 1.36 -18.49
C GLU A 322 14.83 0.31 -17.93
N PRO A 323 13.65 0.71 -17.44
CA PRO A 323 12.62 -0.23 -17.02
C PRO A 323 11.95 -0.88 -18.24
N SER A 324 11.51 -2.13 -18.12
CA SER A 324 10.78 -2.83 -19.18
C SER A 324 9.40 -2.25 -19.50
N ILE A 325 8.95 -1.29 -18.71
CA ILE A 325 7.62 -0.69 -18.74
C ILE A 325 7.70 0.81 -18.59
N ASP A 326 6.71 1.53 -19.12
CA ASP A 326 6.60 2.97 -18.91
C ASP A 326 6.22 3.29 -17.46
N VAL A 327 7.15 3.88 -16.74
CA VAL A 327 6.98 4.34 -15.34
C VAL A 327 6.94 5.85 -15.20
N TRP A 328 6.71 6.59 -16.29
CA TRP A 328 6.72 8.05 -16.31
C TRP A 328 5.90 8.67 -15.16
N ALA A 329 4.73 8.14 -14.90
CA ALA A 329 3.87 8.63 -13.83
C ALA A 329 4.38 8.30 -12.41
N MET A 330 5.40 7.47 -12.28
CA MET A 330 6.06 7.11 -11.01
C MET A 330 7.50 7.60 -10.94
N ASP A 331 8.06 8.12 -12.04
CA ASP A 331 9.42 8.64 -12.04
C ASP A 331 9.57 9.77 -11.01
N VAL A 332 10.55 9.68 -10.13
CA VAL A 332 10.84 10.72 -9.14
C VAL A 332 11.17 12.06 -9.81
N ALA A 333 11.68 12.05 -11.03
CA ALA A 333 12.01 13.24 -11.81
C ALA A 333 10.77 14.09 -12.18
N ARG A 334 9.55 13.54 -12.09
CA ARG A 334 8.31 14.32 -12.35
C ARG A 334 8.11 15.48 -11.37
N PHE A 335 8.70 15.37 -10.18
CA PHE A 335 8.77 16.45 -9.19
C PHE A 335 10.11 17.16 -9.33
N GLY A 336 10.19 18.15 -10.18
CA GLY A 336 11.40 18.94 -10.36
C GLY A 336 11.76 19.82 -9.16
N ASN A 337 12.73 20.70 -9.34
CA ASN A 337 13.24 21.59 -8.29
C ASN A 337 12.20 22.55 -7.68
N TRP A 338 11.03 22.68 -8.32
CA TRP A 338 9.90 23.45 -7.81
C TRP A 338 9.18 22.80 -6.61
N ALA A 339 9.33 21.51 -6.42
CA ALA A 339 8.73 20.79 -5.29
C ALA A 339 9.56 21.01 -4.01
N SER A 340 9.65 22.27 -3.58
CA SER A 340 10.31 22.65 -2.33
C SER A 340 9.32 22.61 -1.15
N PRO A 341 9.82 22.56 0.11
CA PRO A 341 8.95 22.63 1.29
C PRO A 341 8.07 23.88 1.37
N ASP A 342 8.47 24.95 0.66
CA ASP A 342 7.76 26.24 0.66
C ASP A 342 6.67 26.32 -0.43
N TRP A 343 6.48 25.25 -1.19
CA TRP A 343 5.51 25.17 -2.31
C TRP A 343 4.13 24.62 -1.92
#